data_578576fed8f3a0504275a3021cb738db
#
_entry.id   578576fed8f3a0504275a3021cb738db
#
_cell.length_a   1.000
_cell.length_b   1.000
_cell.length_c   1.000
_cell.angle_alpha   90.00
_cell.angle_beta   90.00
_cell.angle_gamma   90.00
#
_symmetry.space_group_name_H-M   'P 1'
#
loop_
_entity.id
_entity.type
_entity.pdbx_description
1 polymer ?
#
loop_
_entity_poly.entity_id
_entity_poly.type
_entity_poly.pdbx_seq_one_letter_code
_entity_poly.pdbx_strand_id
1 'polypeptide(L)'
;MRFAKSALSCLVAASLLVMPLQVRAQDERLTVSKVKHVLLISVDGLHALDLTNYVATHGDSTLASLWRHGFTYTNNSTSQPSDSFPGLASLVTGGSPVTAGLWYDVTYNRALSPPAQTTSLPITGGKDLCPNVIGTPMAYDESIDRDLTDLNGGGGINPNFLPRDPNNGCKPVYPHEYLRVNTIFEVVKANGGRTAWIDKHPSYEWTNGPSGQGVDDFYGPEINSNTGTSDTGKPNTIPFPGCNPVPFVDNGFDDGWTTDFRNIQCYDMLHVQAVINQIDGWNHNRTKRVGVPTLFGFNYQAVSVGEKLKSGPIAPGGPNVNGGYVDALGTPDQGLAFELDFVDRTLGRIVEELRNQNLYDSTLIIISAKHGQSAIERQKDHNIGGSQPTTLLGSYDAFDISDDGSLIWLTDEELLGQAVALLSQPDSESALGIQEIFAGPSLQEKWNSPGNDPRTPDIILKVNTGVIFAGSSKIAEHGGINEDDIHTALLVSFPDLGQKTVKTPTSNQQVPASIAKALGIDPNQLEAVKKEQIHVLPFLFGDSD
;
A
#
# COMPACT_ATOMS: atom_id res chain seq x y z
N MET A 1 -84.21 -26.25 58.25
CA MET A 1 -83.05 -26.99 58.73
C MET A 1 -82.14 -27.30 57.50
N ARG A 2 -80.98 -26.86 57.51
CA ARG A 2 -79.71 -27.13 56.83
C ARG A 2 -79.04 -25.83 56.32
N PHE A 3 -77.99 -25.49 57.00
CA PHE A 3 -77.09 -24.37 56.68
C PHE A 3 -76.24 -24.68 55.47
N ALA A 4 -76.10 -23.72 54.53
CA ALA A 4 -75.11 -23.76 53.50
C ALA A 4 -74.06 -22.66 53.82
N LYS A 5 -72.81 -23.11 53.95
CA LYS A 5 -71.66 -22.22 54.16
C LYS A 5 -71.17 -21.71 52.85
N SER A 6 -71.09 -20.41 52.63
CA SER A 6 -70.48 -19.77 51.53
C SER A 6 -68.98 -19.64 51.81
N ALA A 7 -68.14 -20.21 50.93
CA ALA A 7 -66.69 -20.00 50.92
C ALA A 7 -66.35 -18.85 49.95
N LEU A 8 -65.73 -17.81 50.46
CA LEU A 8 -65.24 -16.66 49.68
C LEU A 8 -63.79 -16.93 49.24
N SER A 9 -63.60 -17.15 47.97
CA SER A 9 -62.24 -17.31 47.38
C SER A 9 -61.70 -15.95 47.00
N CYS A 10 -60.62 -15.50 47.65
CA CYS A 10 -59.84 -14.32 47.24
C CYS A 10 -58.90 -14.73 46.10
N LEU A 11 -59.10 -14.24 44.86
CA LEU A 11 -58.14 -14.27 43.76
C LEU A 11 -57.16 -13.09 43.95
N VAL A 12 -55.89 -13.42 44.25
CA VAL A 12 -54.77 -12.47 44.20
C VAL A 12 -54.30 -12.44 42.76
N ALA A 13 -54.56 -11.38 42.02
CA ALA A 13 -54.01 -11.14 40.69
C ALA A 13 -52.58 -10.60 40.86
N ALA A 14 -51.57 -11.45 40.60
CA ALA A 14 -50.18 -11.02 40.49
C ALA A 14 -49.98 -10.34 39.14
N SER A 15 -49.91 -9.02 39.12
CA SER A 15 -49.52 -8.21 37.96
C SER A 15 -48.00 -8.33 37.76
N LEU A 16 -47.58 -9.17 36.84
CA LEU A 16 -46.20 -9.19 36.33
C LEU A 16 -45.97 -7.89 35.53
N LEU A 17 -45.28 -6.93 36.12
CA LEU A 17 -44.69 -5.81 35.39
C LEU A 17 -43.60 -6.36 34.46
N VAL A 18 -43.94 -6.57 33.20
CA VAL A 18 -42.93 -6.74 32.13
C VAL A 18 -42.34 -5.36 31.87
N MET A 19 -41.21 -5.04 32.50
CA MET A 19 -40.40 -3.92 32.06
C MET A 19 -39.87 -4.27 30.66
N PRO A 20 -40.12 -3.41 29.66
CA PRO A 20 -39.43 -3.58 28.37
C PRO A 20 -37.93 -3.42 28.66
N LEU A 21 -37.14 -4.46 28.41
CA LEU A 21 -35.70 -4.30 28.20
C LEU A 21 -35.56 -3.35 27.02
N GLN A 22 -35.25 -2.09 27.29
CA GLN A 22 -34.71 -1.21 26.29
C GLN A 22 -33.34 -1.79 25.93
N VAL A 23 -33.31 -2.61 24.87
CA VAL A 23 -32.08 -2.85 24.13
C VAL A 23 -31.73 -1.46 23.59
N ARG A 24 -30.81 -0.76 24.25
CA ARG A 24 -30.15 0.39 23.65
C ARG A 24 -29.53 -0.19 22.38
N ALA A 25 -29.99 0.25 21.23
CA ALA A 25 -29.23 0.11 20.00
C ALA A 25 -27.86 0.69 20.32
N GLN A 26 -26.86 -0.17 20.38
CA GLN A 26 -25.47 0.25 20.50
C GLN A 26 -25.22 1.18 19.30
N ASP A 27 -24.78 2.40 19.56
CA ASP A 27 -24.44 3.31 18.49
C ASP A 27 -23.31 2.64 17.70
N GLU A 28 -23.60 2.16 16.50
CA GLU A 28 -22.68 1.37 15.67
C GLU A 28 -21.52 2.21 15.14
N ARG A 29 -21.45 3.48 15.52
CA ARG A 29 -20.52 4.49 14.98
C ARG A 29 -19.31 4.70 15.89
N LEU A 30 -18.20 5.14 15.28
CA LEU A 30 -16.96 5.40 16.00
C LEU A 30 -17.11 6.57 16.97
N THR A 31 -16.76 6.33 18.24
CA THR A 31 -16.71 7.36 19.28
C THR A 31 -15.31 7.97 19.31
N VAL A 32 -15.15 9.15 18.70
CA VAL A 32 -13.87 9.87 18.55
C VAL A 32 -13.11 9.99 19.87
N SER A 33 -13.75 10.32 20.99
CA SER A 33 -13.08 10.50 22.29
C SER A 33 -12.41 9.24 22.85
N LYS A 34 -12.73 8.06 22.32
CA LYS A 34 -12.14 6.79 22.74
C LYS A 34 -10.87 6.45 21.97
N VAL A 35 -10.70 6.96 20.76
CA VAL A 35 -9.52 6.69 19.94
C VAL A 35 -8.32 7.49 20.46
N LYS A 36 -7.26 6.78 20.84
CA LYS A 36 -5.98 7.35 21.27
C LYS A 36 -4.85 7.02 20.32
N HIS A 37 -4.99 5.91 19.65
CA HIS A 37 -4.00 5.38 18.70
C HIS A 37 -4.68 4.96 17.42
N VAL A 38 -3.99 5.09 16.30
CA VAL A 38 -4.40 4.54 15.00
C VAL A 38 -3.26 3.67 14.49
N LEU A 39 -3.58 2.42 14.17
CA LEU A 39 -2.70 1.48 13.48
C LEU A 39 -3.18 1.33 12.04
N LEU A 40 -2.42 1.89 11.10
CA LEU A 40 -2.66 1.78 9.65
C LEU A 40 -1.82 0.63 9.09
N ILE A 41 -2.46 -0.38 8.54
CA ILE A 41 -1.82 -1.54 7.93
C ILE A 41 -2.11 -1.52 6.43
N SER A 42 -1.06 -1.47 5.63
CA SER A 42 -1.12 -1.71 4.19
C SER A 42 -0.69 -3.15 3.89
N VAL A 43 -1.47 -3.86 3.10
CA VAL A 43 -1.12 -5.21 2.62
C VAL A 43 -1.10 -5.13 1.09
N ASP A 44 0.10 -5.05 0.50
CA ASP A 44 0.22 -4.90 -0.95
C ASP A 44 -0.40 -6.11 -1.67
N GLY A 45 -1.19 -5.83 -2.70
CA GLY A 45 -1.94 -6.82 -3.46
C GLY A 45 -3.36 -7.10 -2.91
N LEU A 46 -3.63 -6.88 -1.63
CA LEU A 46 -4.87 -7.35 -0.99
C LEU A 46 -6.13 -6.72 -1.60
N HIS A 47 -6.86 -7.51 -2.37
CA HIS A 47 -8.14 -7.11 -2.93
C HIS A 47 -9.28 -7.14 -1.90
N ALA A 48 -10.35 -6.38 -2.15
CA ALA A 48 -11.59 -6.49 -1.39
C ALA A 48 -12.17 -7.93 -1.43
N LEU A 49 -11.94 -8.62 -2.54
CA LEU A 49 -12.35 -10.01 -2.77
C LEU A 49 -11.61 -10.99 -1.85
N ASP A 50 -10.28 -10.83 -1.70
CA ASP A 50 -9.45 -11.70 -0.84
C ASP A 50 -9.87 -11.62 0.60
N LEU A 51 -10.05 -10.41 1.13
CA LEU A 51 -10.52 -10.20 2.48
C LEU A 51 -11.90 -10.86 2.69
N THR A 52 -12.82 -10.70 1.73
CA THR A 52 -14.16 -11.26 1.80
C THR A 52 -14.14 -12.79 1.78
N ASN A 53 -13.38 -13.40 0.87
CA ASN A 53 -13.25 -14.84 0.71
C ASN A 53 -12.55 -15.48 1.92
N TYR A 54 -11.47 -14.83 2.39
CA TYR A 54 -10.73 -15.31 3.55
C TYR A 54 -11.59 -15.35 4.81
N VAL A 55 -12.29 -14.27 5.12
CA VAL A 55 -13.20 -14.19 6.29
C VAL A 55 -14.35 -15.19 6.16
N ALA A 56 -14.89 -15.42 4.97
CA ALA A 56 -15.98 -16.38 4.74
C ALA A 56 -15.55 -17.84 4.99
N THR A 57 -14.28 -18.16 4.76
CA THR A 57 -13.75 -19.53 4.90
C THR A 57 -13.00 -19.75 6.22
N HIS A 58 -12.56 -18.67 6.90
CA HIS A 58 -11.78 -18.71 8.14
C HIS A 58 -12.46 -17.91 9.27
N GLY A 59 -13.67 -18.34 9.66
CA GLY A 59 -14.51 -17.63 10.63
C GLY A 59 -13.89 -17.40 12.02
N ASP A 60 -12.86 -18.15 12.40
CA ASP A 60 -12.14 -18.02 13.69
C ASP A 60 -10.82 -17.22 13.55
N SER A 61 -10.52 -16.70 12.36
CA SER A 61 -9.31 -15.92 12.08
C SER A 61 -9.32 -14.55 12.76
N THR A 62 -8.15 -13.93 12.83
CA THR A 62 -7.98 -12.55 13.32
C THR A 62 -8.73 -11.57 12.44
N LEU A 63 -8.61 -11.69 11.13
CA LEU A 63 -9.34 -10.86 10.15
C LEU A 63 -10.84 -10.98 10.34
N ALA A 64 -11.37 -12.21 10.54
CA ALA A 64 -12.80 -12.39 10.84
C ALA A 64 -13.21 -11.77 12.18
N SER A 65 -12.34 -11.77 13.19
CA SER A 65 -12.59 -11.09 14.47
C SER A 65 -12.65 -9.58 14.29
N LEU A 66 -11.71 -8.99 13.56
CA LEU A 66 -11.70 -7.55 13.26
C LEU A 66 -12.89 -7.15 12.38
N TRP A 67 -13.28 -7.99 11.42
CA TRP A 67 -14.47 -7.77 10.60
C TRP A 67 -15.75 -7.70 11.43
N ARG A 68 -15.91 -8.57 12.44
CA ARG A 68 -17.08 -8.55 13.34
C ARG A 68 -17.19 -7.29 14.20
N HIS A 69 -16.08 -6.60 14.40
CA HIS A 69 -15.98 -5.34 15.14
C HIS A 69 -15.52 -4.21 14.22
N GLY A 70 -16.08 -4.16 13.00
CA GLY A 70 -15.62 -3.20 12.03
C GLY A 70 -16.54 -2.93 10.86
N PHE A 71 -16.21 -1.90 10.13
CA PHE A 71 -16.83 -1.51 8.88
C PHE A 71 -15.94 -1.95 7.73
N THR A 72 -16.49 -2.78 6.85
CA THR A 72 -15.82 -3.25 5.65
C THR A 72 -16.39 -2.55 4.43
N TYR A 73 -15.52 -1.86 3.69
CA TYR A 73 -15.86 -1.11 2.49
C TYR A 73 -15.55 -1.97 1.27
N THR A 74 -16.56 -2.70 0.76
CA THR A 74 -16.38 -3.68 -0.31
C THR A 74 -16.31 -3.08 -1.72
N ASN A 75 -16.47 -1.77 -1.85
CA ASN A 75 -16.32 -1.03 -3.10
C ASN A 75 -15.32 0.12 -2.92
N ASN A 76 -14.16 -0.22 -2.34
CA ASN A 76 -13.07 0.71 -2.15
C ASN A 76 -12.11 0.68 -3.33
N SER A 77 -11.60 1.84 -3.72
CA SER A 77 -10.61 1.98 -4.80
C SER A 77 -9.35 2.66 -4.29
N THR A 78 -8.21 2.23 -4.80
CA THR A 78 -6.94 2.95 -4.64
C THR A 78 -6.77 4.05 -5.70
N SER A 79 -5.58 4.64 -5.78
CA SER A 79 -5.21 5.63 -6.81
C SER A 79 -5.16 5.01 -8.22
N GLN A 80 -5.15 5.86 -9.22
CA GLN A 80 -4.94 5.51 -10.63
C GLN A 80 -3.85 6.41 -11.21
N PRO A 81 -2.70 5.84 -11.63
CA PRO A 81 -2.35 4.42 -11.65
C PRO A 81 -2.24 3.81 -10.24
N SER A 82 -2.35 2.47 -10.16
CA SER A 82 -2.40 1.72 -8.90
C SER A 82 -1.03 1.17 -8.50
N ASP A 83 -0.04 2.04 -8.44
CA ASP A 83 1.30 1.71 -7.96
C ASP A 83 1.47 1.99 -6.46
N SER A 84 2.52 1.44 -5.90
CA SER A 84 2.87 1.55 -4.47
C SER A 84 3.00 2.99 -3.98
N PHE A 85 3.62 3.90 -4.76
CA PHE A 85 3.80 5.29 -4.35
C PHE A 85 2.50 6.08 -4.38
N PRO A 86 1.77 6.20 -5.51
CA PRO A 86 0.50 6.93 -5.52
C PRO A 86 -0.56 6.25 -4.63
N GLY A 87 -0.53 4.93 -4.50
CA GLY A 87 -1.41 4.19 -3.61
C GLY A 87 -1.19 4.55 -2.14
N LEU A 88 0.05 4.53 -1.65
CA LEU A 88 0.35 4.99 -0.30
C LEU A 88 0.12 6.50 -0.14
N ALA A 89 0.43 7.32 -1.16
CA ALA A 89 0.16 8.75 -1.11
C ALA A 89 -1.33 9.03 -0.88
N SER A 90 -2.22 8.27 -1.53
CA SER A 90 -3.66 8.37 -1.29
C SER A 90 -4.03 8.01 0.15
N LEU A 91 -3.41 6.97 0.75
CA LEU A 91 -3.63 6.51 2.12
C LEU A 91 -3.10 7.46 3.21
N VAL A 92 -2.09 8.28 2.90
CA VAL A 92 -1.44 9.12 3.92
C VAL A 92 -1.54 10.62 3.67
N THR A 93 -1.97 11.05 2.47
CA THR A 93 -2.19 12.49 2.17
C THR A 93 -3.65 12.81 1.82
N GLY A 94 -4.39 11.83 1.29
CA GLY A 94 -5.69 12.04 0.66
C GLY A 94 -5.61 12.61 -0.75
N GLY A 95 -4.42 12.68 -1.35
CA GLY A 95 -4.19 13.26 -2.68
C GLY A 95 -4.20 12.23 -3.80
N SER A 96 -4.69 12.66 -4.96
CA SER A 96 -4.47 11.99 -6.24
C SER A 96 -3.01 12.14 -6.71
N PRO A 97 -2.54 11.38 -7.71
CA PRO A 97 -1.21 11.55 -8.31
C PRO A 97 -0.93 12.99 -8.75
N VAL A 98 -1.93 13.69 -9.28
CA VAL A 98 -1.83 15.10 -9.70
C VAL A 98 -1.53 16.02 -8.50
N THR A 99 -2.24 15.83 -7.40
CA THR A 99 -2.11 16.69 -6.22
C THR A 99 -0.88 16.32 -5.39
N ALA A 100 -0.63 15.04 -5.18
CA ALA A 100 0.54 14.56 -4.45
C ALA A 100 1.84 14.73 -5.27
N GLY A 101 1.77 14.68 -6.59
CA GLY A 101 2.90 14.74 -7.50
C GLY A 101 3.66 13.43 -7.63
N LEU A 102 3.07 12.32 -7.17
CA LEU A 102 3.63 10.96 -7.23
C LEU A 102 2.79 10.11 -8.18
N TRP A 103 3.36 9.76 -9.33
CA TRP A 103 2.69 8.98 -10.35
C TRP A 103 3.04 7.48 -10.30
N TYR A 104 4.27 7.20 -9.88
CA TYR A 104 4.87 5.86 -9.74
C TYR A 104 6.09 5.96 -8.83
N ASP A 105 6.70 4.87 -8.42
CA ASP A 105 8.00 4.85 -7.73
C ASP A 105 9.14 5.26 -8.66
N VAL A 106 9.04 4.90 -9.94
CA VAL A 106 9.94 5.33 -11.01
C VAL A 106 9.16 6.11 -12.06
N THR A 107 9.55 7.35 -12.32
CA THR A 107 8.88 8.28 -13.24
C THR A 107 9.87 9.12 -14.03
N TYR A 108 9.39 10.09 -14.81
CA TYR A 108 10.22 11.07 -15.48
C TYR A 108 9.83 12.50 -15.05
N ASN A 109 10.82 13.37 -14.90
CA ASN A 109 10.58 14.78 -14.59
C ASN A 109 11.30 15.70 -15.57
N ARG A 110 10.54 16.48 -16.33
CA ARG A 110 11.06 17.41 -17.34
C ARG A 110 11.71 18.66 -16.78
N ALA A 111 11.63 18.89 -15.46
CA ALA A 111 12.15 20.10 -14.82
C ALA A 111 13.42 19.86 -13.99
N LEU A 112 13.78 18.62 -13.76
CA LEU A 112 14.96 18.26 -12.97
C LEU A 112 16.12 17.80 -13.86
N SER A 113 17.31 17.82 -13.32
CA SER A 113 18.54 17.34 -13.95
C SER A 113 18.93 15.95 -13.45
N PRO A 114 19.68 15.16 -14.24
CA PRO A 114 20.16 13.85 -13.84
C PRO A 114 20.97 13.84 -12.54
N PRO A 115 21.02 12.70 -11.83
CA PRO A 115 21.89 12.48 -10.68
C PRO A 115 23.37 12.78 -10.98
N ALA A 116 24.14 13.13 -9.95
CA ALA A 116 25.58 13.38 -10.09
C ALA A 116 26.39 12.12 -10.38
N GLN A 117 25.85 10.94 -10.03
CA GLN A 117 26.46 9.63 -10.28
C GLN A 117 25.41 8.65 -10.81
N THR A 118 25.86 7.64 -11.57
CA THR A 118 24.99 6.53 -11.98
C THR A 118 24.66 5.63 -10.79
N THR A 119 23.49 5.02 -10.83
CA THR A 119 22.96 4.16 -9.76
C THR A 119 23.36 2.69 -9.88
N SER A 120 24.06 2.29 -10.96
CA SER A 120 24.48 0.89 -11.18
C SER A 120 25.72 0.53 -10.33
N LEU A 121 25.76 -0.69 -9.82
CA LEU A 121 26.94 -1.27 -9.19
C LEU A 121 27.82 -2.01 -10.23
N PRO A 122 29.16 -1.87 -10.19
CA PRO A 122 29.92 -0.94 -9.36
C PRO A 122 29.60 0.51 -9.73
N ILE A 123 29.59 1.39 -8.74
CA ILE A 123 29.29 2.81 -8.95
C ILE A 123 30.31 3.38 -9.94
N THR A 124 29.83 3.65 -11.15
CA THR A 124 30.62 4.37 -12.15
C THR A 124 30.35 5.86 -11.95
N GLY A 125 31.40 6.64 -11.70
CA GLY A 125 31.28 8.09 -11.53
C GLY A 125 30.61 8.72 -12.76
N GLY A 126 29.34 9.18 -12.59
CA GLY A 126 28.67 10.01 -13.59
C GLY A 126 29.29 11.38 -13.62
N LYS A 127 29.19 12.07 -14.76
CA LYS A 127 29.50 13.49 -14.85
C LYS A 127 28.30 14.25 -14.33
N ASP A 128 28.50 15.15 -13.37
CA ASP A 128 27.45 16.07 -12.97
C ASP A 128 27.02 16.93 -14.18
N LEU A 129 25.79 16.73 -14.62
CA LEU A 129 25.23 17.38 -15.81
C LEU A 129 24.36 18.59 -15.47
N CYS A 130 24.06 18.82 -14.19
CA CYS A 130 23.27 19.93 -13.72
C CYS A 130 24.10 21.24 -13.78
N PRO A 131 23.53 22.38 -14.23
CA PRO A 131 22.15 22.60 -14.69
C PRO A 131 21.98 22.45 -16.22
N ASN A 132 22.95 21.90 -16.94
CA ASN A 132 23.01 21.96 -18.40
C ASN A 132 22.12 20.92 -19.11
N VAL A 133 21.75 19.86 -18.42
CA VAL A 133 20.82 18.83 -18.91
C VAL A 133 19.57 18.86 -18.08
N ILE A 134 18.43 18.99 -18.73
CA ILE A 134 17.12 19.05 -18.10
C ILE A 134 16.28 17.89 -18.64
N GLY A 135 15.51 17.28 -17.77
CA GLY A 135 14.77 16.03 -18.01
C GLY A 135 15.56 14.82 -17.53
N THR A 136 14.96 14.05 -16.62
CA THR A 136 15.61 12.87 -16.05
C THR A 136 14.58 11.86 -15.52
N PRO A 137 14.87 10.56 -15.61
CA PRO A 137 14.16 9.57 -14.80
C PRO A 137 14.30 9.90 -13.30
N MET A 138 13.21 9.65 -12.58
CA MET A 138 13.09 9.80 -11.13
C MET A 138 12.89 8.42 -10.56
N ALA A 139 13.96 7.74 -10.23
CA ALA A 139 13.91 6.42 -9.59
C ALA A 139 13.97 6.61 -8.07
N TYR A 140 12.86 6.36 -7.38
CA TYR A 140 12.78 6.31 -5.93
C TYR A 140 12.55 4.87 -5.45
N ASP A 141 13.23 3.96 -6.09
CA ASP A 141 13.37 2.54 -5.76
C ASP A 141 14.70 2.27 -5.05
N GLU A 142 15.15 1.03 -5.01
CA GLU A 142 16.44 0.63 -4.43
C GLU A 142 17.66 1.25 -5.10
N SER A 143 17.51 1.76 -6.34
CA SER A 143 18.63 2.32 -7.12
C SER A 143 19.26 3.57 -6.48
N ILE A 144 18.56 4.23 -5.56
CA ILE A 144 19.08 5.38 -4.82
C ILE A 144 19.78 5.00 -3.51
N ASP A 145 19.80 3.75 -3.14
CA ASP A 145 20.47 3.28 -1.93
C ASP A 145 21.99 3.35 -2.05
N ARG A 146 22.67 3.46 -0.92
CA ARG A 146 24.14 3.42 -0.86
C ARG A 146 24.68 2.05 -1.23
N ASP A 147 23.96 1.01 -0.87
CA ASP A 147 24.20 -0.38 -1.25
C ASP A 147 22.83 -1.08 -1.31
N LEU A 148 22.28 -1.23 -2.50
CA LEU A 148 20.97 -1.84 -2.74
C LEU A 148 20.94 -3.33 -2.36
N THR A 149 22.09 -3.97 -2.19
CA THR A 149 22.20 -5.38 -1.78
C THR A 149 22.22 -5.57 -0.27
N ASP A 150 22.34 -4.48 0.51
CA ASP A 150 22.32 -4.48 1.98
C ASP A 150 20.90 -4.21 2.49
N LEU A 151 20.44 -5.01 3.45
CA LEU A 151 19.08 -4.96 4.03
C LEU A 151 18.69 -3.58 4.60
N ASN A 152 19.64 -2.72 4.92
CA ASN A 152 19.38 -1.35 5.33
C ASN A 152 19.75 -0.30 4.27
N GLY A 153 19.82 -0.71 3.00
CA GLY A 153 20.24 0.14 1.90
C GLY A 153 21.69 0.66 2.03
N GLY A 154 22.56 -0.08 2.74
CA GLY A 154 23.93 0.39 3.03
C GLY A 154 23.98 1.59 3.98
N GLY A 155 22.92 1.81 4.75
CA GLY A 155 22.74 2.98 5.63
C GLY A 155 21.86 4.06 5.00
N GLY A 156 21.00 3.66 4.04
CA GLY A 156 19.98 4.49 3.42
C GLY A 156 20.42 5.19 2.13
N ILE A 157 19.73 6.25 1.77
CA ILE A 157 19.82 6.95 0.48
C ILE A 157 21.19 7.59 0.25
N ASN A 158 21.71 7.44 -0.97
CA ASN A 158 22.90 8.14 -1.45
C ASN A 158 22.49 9.44 -2.17
N PRO A 159 22.84 10.63 -1.64
CA PRO A 159 22.44 11.89 -2.26
C PRO A 159 23.03 12.11 -3.65
N ASN A 160 24.08 11.37 -4.05
CA ASN A 160 24.63 11.46 -5.40
C ASN A 160 23.81 10.72 -6.45
N PHE A 161 22.95 9.81 -6.03
CA PHE A 161 22.03 9.04 -6.91
C PHE A 161 20.68 9.74 -7.08
N LEU A 162 20.46 10.86 -6.34
CA LEU A 162 19.22 11.62 -6.44
C LEU A 162 19.27 12.62 -7.60
N PRO A 163 18.14 12.87 -8.27
CA PRO A 163 18.00 13.92 -9.26
C PRO A 163 18.35 15.29 -8.66
N ARG A 164 18.72 16.23 -9.50
CA ARG A 164 19.21 17.55 -9.12
C ARG A 164 18.21 18.63 -9.50
N ASP A 165 17.98 19.59 -8.60
CA ASP A 165 17.18 20.78 -8.91
C ASP A 165 18.05 21.88 -9.52
N PRO A 166 17.95 22.15 -10.83
CA PRO A 166 18.75 23.17 -11.50
C PRO A 166 18.44 24.59 -11.01
N ASN A 167 17.25 24.82 -10.44
CA ASN A 167 16.80 26.10 -9.93
C ASN A 167 17.19 26.33 -8.46
N ASN A 168 17.66 25.29 -7.77
CA ASN A 168 18.09 25.34 -6.37
C ASN A 168 19.57 24.98 -6.19
N GLY A 169 20.43 25.48 -7.08
CA GLY A 169 21.88 25.27 -7.01
C GLY A 169 22.30 23.81 -7.18
N CYS A 170 21.56 23.04 -7.98
CA CYS A 170 21.80 21.61 -8.23
C CYS A 170 21.84 20.77 -6.96
N LYS A 171 21.04 21.09 -5.96
CA LYS A 171 20.89 20.24 -4.77
C LYS A 171 20.16 18.94 -5.14
N PRO A 172 20.49 17.83 -4.46
CA PRO A 172 19.73 16.60 -4.60
C PRO A 172 18.29 16.82 -4.14
N VAL A 173 17.34 16.19 -4.83
CA VAL A 173 15.91 16.21 -4.47
C VAL A 173 15.60 14.89 -3.78
N TYR A 174 15.38 14.93 -2.48
CA TYR A 174 15.00 13.75 -1.70
C TYR A 174 13.54 13.35 -1.96
N PRO A 175 13.17 12.09 -1.72
CA PRO A 175 11.80 11.64 -1.93
C PRO A 175 10.75 12.46 -1.18
N HIS A 176 10.99 12.88 0.07
CA HIS A 176 10.09 13.75 0.84
C HIS A 176 9.95 15.16 0.23
N GLU A 177 11.02 15.72 -0.36
CA GLU A 177 11.00 17.02 -1.04
C GLU A 177 10.24 16.96 -2.38
N TYR A 178 10.08 15.75 -2.93
CA TYR A 178 9.33 15.54 -4.15
C TYR A 178 7.82 15.50 -3.91
N LEU A 179 7.35 15.14 -2.74
CA LEU A 179 5.94 15.18 -2.36
C LEU A 179 5.46 16.65 -2.28
N ARG A 180 4.28 16.94 -2.84
CA ARG A 180 3.75 18.31 -2.97
C ARG A 180 2.86 18.78 -1.83
N VAL A 181 2.38 17.85 -1.02
CA VAL A 181 1.37 18.09 0.03
C VAL A 181 1.79 17.41 1.32
N ASN A 182 1.30 17.91 2.44
CA ASN A 182 1.60 17.33 3.74
C ASN A 182 0.95 15.94 3.92
N THR A 183 1.53 15.17 4.84
CA THR A 183 1.04 13.84 5.20
C THR A 183 0.24 13.88 6.51
N ILE A 184 -0.56 12.84 6.73
CA ILE A 184 -1.24 12.66 8.03
C ILE A 184 -0.24 12.53 9.19
N PHE A 185 0.99 12.07 8.94
CA PHE A 185 2.05 12.03 9.94
C PHE A 185 2.47 13.44 10.37
N GLU A 186 2.69 14.36 9.42
CA GLU A 186 2.96 15.76 9.74
C GLU A 186 1.80 16.41 10.50
N VAL A 187 0.56 16.15 10.09
CA VAL A 187 -0.64 16.69 10.75
C VAL A 187 -0.76 16.16 12.17
N VAL A 188 -0.61 14.86 12.40
CA VAL A 188 -0.66 14.28 13.76
C VAL A 188 0.45 14.83 14.63
N LYS A 189 1.67 14.94 14.10
CA LYS A 189 2.80 15.50 14.84
C LYS A 189 2.61 16.98 15.19
N ALA A 190 2.09 17.79 14.26
CA ALA A 190 1.76 19.19 14.52
C ALA A 190 0.69 19.36 15.62
N ASN A 191 -0.17 18.34 15.83
CA ASN A 191 -1.14 18.29 16.92
C ASN A 191 -0.62 17.57 18.18
N GLY A 192 0.70 17.38 18.30
CA GLY A 192 1.37 16.85 19.49
C GLY A 192 1.40 15.32 19.59
N GLY A 193 0.94 14.60 18.57
CA GLY A 193 1.03 13.14 18.50
C GLY A 193 2.41 12.67 18.08
N ARG A 194 2.80 11.46 18.51
CA ARG A 194 4.00 10.78 18.04
C ARG A 194 3.63 9.88 16.85
N THR A 195 4.52 9.74 15.88
CA THR A 195 4.29 9.03 14.63
C THR A 195 5.35 7.96 14.35
N ALA A 196 4.95 6.89 13.63
CA ALA A 196 5.89 5.88 13.16
C ALA A 196 5.38 5.25 11.85
N TRP A 197 6.30 4.89 10.95
CA TRP A 197 5.98 4.20 9.70
C TRP A 197 7.06 3.20 9.32
N ILE A 198 6.66 2.06 8.77
CA ILE A 198 7.53 0.99 8.31
C ILE A 198 7.13 0.60 6.89
N ASP A 199 8.10 0.59 5.98
CA ASP A 199 7.85 0.22 4.57
C ASP A 199 9.06 -0.51 3.95
N LYS A 200 8.99 -0.84 2.66
CA LYS A 200 9.86 -1.79 1.96
C LYS A 200 11.17 -1.25 1.38
N HIS A 201 11.36 0.07 1.38
CA HIS A 201 12.58 0.73 0.88
C HIS A 201 12.94 1.95 1.74
N PRO A 202 14.22 2.33 1.85
CA PRO A 202 14.62 3.62 2.42
C PRO A 202 13.94 4.83 1.77
N SER A 203 13.62 4.76 0.48
CA SER A 203 12.95 5.82 -0.28
C SER A 203 11.56 6.19 0.26
N TYR A 204 10.88 5.29 0.98
CA TYR A 204 9.60 5.57 1.64
C TYR A 204 9.73 6.61 2.78
N GLU A 205 10.94 7.12 3.03
CA GLU A 205 11.13 8.29 3.87
C GLU A 205 10.30 9.50 3.40
N TRP A 206 9.79 9.48 2.15
CA TRP A 206 8.87 10.52 1.68
C TRP A 206 7.59 10.65 2.51
N THR A 207 7.22 9.63 3.28
CA THR A 207 6.11 9.69 4.25
C THR A 207 6.33 10.72 5.35
N ASN A 208 7.58 11.18 5.56
CA ASN A 208 7.89 12.35 6.39
C ASN A 208 7.22 13.64 5.91
N GLY A 209 6.69 13.65 4.67
CA GLY A 209 6.11 14.84 4.06
C GLY A 209 7.15 15.91 3.69
N PRO A 210 6.75 16.99 3.00
CA PRO A 210 7.67 18.03 2.51
C PRO A 210 8.58 18.65 3.55
N SER A 211 8.23 18.61 4.84
CA SER A 211 9.10 19.07 5.92
C SER A 211 10.26 18.14 6.23
N GLY A 212 10.21 16.87 5.76
CA GLY A 212 11.15 15.83 6.12
C GLY A 212 11.09 15.40 7.61
N GLN A 213 10.02 15.77 8.34
CA GLN A 213 9.96 15.63 9.79
C GLN A 213 8.66 14.99 10.29
N GLY A 214 7.79 14.48 9.42
CA GLY A 214 6.46 13.96 9.80
C GLY A 214 6.51 12.67 10.61
N VAL A 215 7.49 11.80 10.37
CA VAL A 215 7.62 10.49 11.00
C VAL A 215 8.74 10.50 12.05
N ASP A 216 8.41 10.23 13.33
CA ASP A 216 9.39 10.20 14.42
C ASP A 216 10.23 8.91 14.46
N ASP A 217 9.71 7.83 13.92
CA ASP A 217 10.35 6.51 13.88
C ASP A 217 10.06 5.83 12.53
N PHE A 218 10.92 6.11 11.55
CA PHE A 218 10.87 5.49 10.24
C PHE A 218 11.77 4.25 10.18
N TYR A 219 11.29 3.18 9.57
CA TYR A 219 12.07 1.98 9.27
C TYR A 219 11.73 1.49 7.86
N GLY A 220 12.71 1.49 6.96
CA GLY A 220 12.58 1.04 5.58
C GLY A 220 13.71 0.07 5.25
N PRO A 221 13.60 -1.23 5.63
CA PRO A 221 14.55 -2.22 5.16
C PRO A 221 14.40 -2.41 3.66
N GLU A 222 15.52 -2.71 2.95
CA GLU A 222 15.52 -2.87 1.50
C GLU A 222 15.03 -4.27 1.09
N ILE A 223 13.87 -4.32 0.44
CA ILE A 223 13.25 -5.59 0.01
C ILE A 223 14.00 -6.25 -1.15
N ASN A 224 14.70 -5.48 -1.97
CA ASN A 224 15.48 -5.99 -3.10
C ASN A 224 16.92 -6.32 -2.72
N SER A 225 17.25 -6.24 -1.41
CA SER A 225 18.55 -6.67 -0.90
C SER A 225 18.74 -8.19 -0.99
N ASN A 226 20.00 -8.63 -0.93
CA ASN A 226 20.34 -10.04 -1.00
C ASN A 226 19.92 -10.79 0.29
N THR A 227 19.40 -11.98 0.17
CA THR A 227 18.96 -12.78 1.34
C THR A 227 20.09 -13.32 2.22
N GLY A 228 21.32 -13.34 1.76
CA GLY A 228 22.47 -13.88 2.50
C GLY A 228 23.48 -12.82 2.92
N THR A 229 24.14 -12.24 1.96
CA THR A 229 25.24 -11.29 2.18
C THR A 229 25.20 -10.23 1.09
N SER A 230 25.35 -8.96 1.45
CA SER A 230 25.45 -7.87 0.49
C SER A 230 26.74 -7.98 -0.35
N ASP A 231 26.80 -7.28 -1.46
CA ASP A 231 27.98 -7.23 -2.34
C ASP A 231 29.21 -6.63 -1.64
N THR A 232 28.99 -5.85 -0.59
CA THR A 232 30.06 -5.33 0.28
C THR A 232 30.52 -6.32 1.35
N GLY A 233 29.92 -7.53 1.40
CA GLY A 233 30.28 -8.60 2.33
C GLY A 233 29.61 -8.50 3.71
N LYS A 234 28.58 -7.66 3.86
CA LYS A 234 27.81 -7.51 5.10
C LYS A 234 26.68 -8.55 5.14
N PRO A 235 26.56 -9.36 6.19
CA PRO A 235 25.46 -10.31 6.33
C PRO A 235 24.09 -9.61 6.47
N ASN A 236 23.13 -9.99 5.63
CA ASN A 236 21.72 -9.62 5.74
C ASN A 236 21.01 -10.70 6.56
N THR A 237 21.00 -10.54 7.88
CA THR A 237 20.44 -11.56 8.77
C THR A 237 19.10 -11.11 9.36
N ILE A 238 18.12 -12.00 9.30
CA ILE A 238 16.82 -11.82 9.93
C ILE A 238 16.76 -12.71 11.17
N PRO A 239 16.69 -12.16 12.39
CA PRO A 239 16.89 -12.89 13.63
C PRO A 239 15.64 -13.65 14.09
N PHE A 240 14.93 -14.31 13.18
CA PHE A 240 13.75 -15.10 13.50
C PHE A 240 13.98 -16.59 13.24
N PRO A 241 13.37 -17.49 14.01
CA PRO A 241 13.46 -18.93 13.77
C PRO A 241 13.01 -19.30 12.36
N GLY A 242 13.87 -20.01 11.63
CA GLY A 242 13.62 -20.42 10.24
C GLY A 242 13.99 -19.39 9.17
N CYS A 243 14.45 -18.20 9.56
CA CYS A 243 14.82 -17.11 8.65
C CYS A 243 16.33 -16.82 8.62
N ASN A 244 17.14 -17.52 9.42
CA ASN A 244 18.58 -17.31 9.46
C ASN A 244 19.35 -18.64 9.71
N PRO A 245 20.18 -19.14 8.78
CA PRO A 245 20.31 -18.62 7.40
C PRO A 245 18.99 -18.76 6.65
N VAL A 246 18.79 -17.91 5.64
CA VAL A 246 17.61 -18.03 4.77
C VAL A 246 17.63 -19.41 4.14
N PRO A 247 16.56 -20.21 4.25
CA PRO A 247 16.62 -21.65 3.98
C PRO A 247 16.83 -22.04 2.53
N PHE A 248 16.77 -21.10 1.59
CA PHE A 248 16.86 -21.35 0.15
C PHE A 248 17.99 -20.59 -0.51
N VAL A 249 19.19 -20.91 -0.08
CA VAL A 249 20.37 -20.62 -0.88
C VAL A 249 20.43 -21.69 -1.97
N ASP A 250 20.36 -21.24 -3.23
CA ASP A 250 20.75 -22.02 -4.40
C ASP A 250 19.73 -23.04 -4.95
N ASN A 251 18.69 -22.48 -5.60
CA ASN A 251 17.97 -23.20 -6.66
C ASN A 251 18.23 -22.60 -8.05
N GLY A 252 19.24 -21.72 -8.21
CA GLY A 252 19.52 -21.02 -9.47
C GLY A 252 18.54 -19.88 -9.75
N PHE A 253 17.77 -19.45 -8.74
CA PHE A 253 16.97 -18.23 -8.71
C PHE A 253 17.70 -17.17 -7.88
N ASP A 254 17.44 -15.91 -8.15
CA ASP A 254 18.02 -14.79 -7.42
C ASP A 254 17.81 -14.94 -5.91
N ASP A 255 18.81 -14.56 -5.13
CA ASP A 255 18.81 -14.60 -3.66
C ASP A 255 17.91 -13.50 -3.05
N GLY A 256 16.74 -13.21 -3.65
CA GLY A 256 15.85 -12.13 -3.27
C GLY A 256 14.77 -12.53 -2.26
N TRP A 257 14.29 -11.56 -1.48
CA TRP A 257 13.17 -11.74 -0.55
C TRP A 257 11.85 -12.02 -1.28
N THR A 258 11.68 -11.50 -2.50
CA THR A 258 10.45 -11.60 -3.30
C THR A 258 10.40 -12.81 -4.23
N THR A 259 11.43 -13.63 -4.26
CA THR A 259 11.57 -14.77 -5.18
C THR A 259 11.06 -16.10 -4.60
N ASP A 260 10.65 -16.12 -3.34
CA ASP A 260 10.20 -17.30 -2.62
C ASP A 260 9.16 -16.93 -1.56
N PHE A 261 8.09 -17.73 -1.44
CA PHE A 261 6.99 -17.49 -0.48
C PHE A 261 7.45 -17.47 0.98
N ARG A 262 8.52 -18.16 1.35
CA ARG A 262 9.04 -18.16 2.72
C ARG A 262 9.99 -17.00 3.00
N ASN A 263 10.75 -16.60 1.99
CA ASN A 263 11.67 -15.49 2.11
C ASN A 263 10.90 -14.19 2.38
N ILE A 264 9.79 -13.98 1.67
CA ILE A 264 8.98 -12.79 1.89
C ILE A 264 8.32 -12.76 3.28
N GLN A 265 7.90 -13.91 3.82
CA GLN A 265 7.42 -13.98 5.20
C GLN A 265 8.53 -13.60 6.21
N CYS A 266 9.77 -14.03 5.96
CA CYS A 266 10.90 -13.63 6.80
C CYS A 266 11.14 -12.12 6.74
N TYR A 267 11.05 -11.53 5.56
CA TYR A 267 11.16 -10.10 5.38
C TYR A 267 10.05 -9.34 6.14
N ASP A 268 8.80 -9.72 5.96
CA ASP A 268 7.66 -9.10 6.63
C ASP A 268 7.70 -9.25 8.15
N MET A 269 8.38 -10.29 8.68
CA MET A 269 8.61 -10.43 10.12
C MET A 269 9.46 -9.29 10.71
N LEU A 270 10.30 -8.61 9.92
CA LEU A 270 10.98 -7.39 10.36
C LEU A 270 9.97 -6.28 10.67
N HIS A 271 9.01 -6.09 9.79
CA HIS A 271 7.95 -5.10 9.93
C HIS A 271 7.04 -5.41 11.13
N VAL A 272 6.59 -6.65 11.24
CA VAL A 272 5.77 -7.13 12.37
C VAL A 272 6.48 -6.91 13.70
N GLN A 273 7.77 -7.27 13.82
CA GLN A 273 8.51 -7.08 15.06
C GLN A 273 8.72 -5.59 15.38
N ALA A 274 8.97 -4.76 14.39
CA ALA A 274 9.12 -3.33 14.56
C ALA A 274 7.83 -2.69 15.11
N VAL A 275 6.66 -3.07 14.58
CA VAL A 275 5.35 -2.62 15.11
C VAL A 275 5.13 -3.12 16.55
N ILE A 276 5.44 -4.37 16.86
CA ILE A 276 5.34 -4.90 18.21
C ILE A 276 6.23 -4.10 19.18
N ASN A 277 7.46 -3.77 18.78
CA ASN A 277 8.32 -2.91 19.58
C ASN A 277 7.72 -1.51 19.82
N GLN A 278 7.05 -0.94 18.82
CA GLN A 278 6.37 0.36 18.94
C GLN A 278 5.15 0.28 19.86
N ILE A 279 4.38 -0.81 19.83
CA ILE A 279 3.28 -1.09 20.77
C ILE A 279 3.81 -1.17 22.22
N ASP A 280 4.99 -1.77 22.42
CA ASP A 280 5.68 -1.82 23.71
C ASP A 280 6.25 -0.46 24.18
N GLY A 281 6.11 0.59 23.36
CA GLY A 281 6.63 1.94 23.64
C GLY A 281 8.12 2.12 23.35
N TRP A 282 8.70 1.26 22.50
CA TRP A 282 10.07 1.40 22.01
C TRP A 282 10.09 1.95 20.59
N ASN A 283 11.28 2.34 20.10
CA ASN A 283 11.50 2.54 18.68
C ASN A 283 11.57 1.18 17.94
N HIS A 284 11.50 1.20 16.59
CA HIS A 284 11.42 -0.01 15.76
C HIS A 284 12.46 -1.08 16.11
N ASN A 285 13.71 -0.70 16.44
CA ASN A 285 14.82 -1.62 16.73
C ASN A 285 15.02 -1.90 18.23
N ARG A 286 14.08 -1.49 19.10
CA ARG A 286 14.06 -1.71 20.55
C ARG A 286 15.29 -1.16 21.32
N THR A 287 15.92 -0.11 20.81
CA THR A 287 17.11 0.49 21.45
C THR A 287 16.77 1.66 22.38
N LYS A 288 15.62 2.31 22.20
CA LYS A 288 15.20 3.48 22.96
C LYS A 288 13.72 3.43 23.30
N ARG A 289 13.37 3.65 24.57
CA ARG A 289 11.97 3.89 24.96
C ARG A 289 11.54 5.30 24.56
N VAL A 290 10.43 5.39 23.82
CA VAL A 290 9.97 6.65 23.19
C VAL A 290 8.47 6.87 23.36
N GLY A 291 7.75 5.92 23.97
CA GLY A 291 6.30 5.92 24.09
C GLY A 291 5.59 5.34 22.87
N VAL A 292 4.34 4.93 23.06
CA VAL A 292 3.50 4.38 21.98
C VAL A 292 3.13 5.50 21.03
N PRO A 293 3.23 5.31 19.69
CA PRO A 293 2.84 6.34 18.74
C PRO A 293 1.31 6.58 18.74
N THR A 294 0.90 7.82 18.46
CA THR A 294 -0.50 8.17 18.22
C THR A 294 -0.97 7.64 16.88
N LEU A 295 -0.12 7.77 15.84
CA LEU A 295 -0.33 7.18 14.53
C LEU A 295 0.90 6.37 14.15
N PHE A 296 0.69 5.09 13.86
CA PHE A 296 1.74 4.21 13.40
C PHE A 296 1.20 3.19 12.42
N GLY A 297 2.08 2.55 11.69
CA GLY A 297 1.66 1.55 10.73
C GLY A 297 2.82 0.96 9.96
N PHE A 298 2.47 0.04 9.09
CA PHE A 298 3.44 -0.68 8.29
C PHE A 298 2.82 -1.29 7.04
N ASN A 299 3.69 -1.79 6.19
CA ASN A 299 3.35 -2.48 4.96
C ASN A 299 3.69 -3.98 5.05
N TYR A 300 2.80 -4.85 4.55
CA TYR A 300 3.05 -6.25 4.24
C TYR A 300 3.29 -6.43 2.74
N GLN A 301 4.23 -7.34 2.39
CA GLN A 301 4.55 -7.71 1.02
C GLN A 301 4.14 -9.15 0.67
N ALA A 302 3.88 -9.98 1.67
CA ALA A 302 3.62 -11.41 1.50
C ALA A 302 2.49 -11.69 0.49
N VAL A 303 1.35 -11.01 0.57
CA VAL A 303 0.21 -11.22 -0.35
C VAL A 303 0.59 -10.85 -1.78
N SER A 304 1.26 -9.71 -1.99
CA SER A 304 1.75 -9.30 -3.31
C SER A 304 2.66 -10.36 -3.95
N VAL A 305 3.58 -10.94 -3.18
CA VAL A 305 4.45 -12.03 -3.67
C VAL A 305 3.63 -13.30 -3.91
N GLY A 306 2.66 -13.60 -3.03
CA GLY A 306 1.73 -14.72 -3.19
C GLY A 306 0.94 -14.70 -4.50
N GLU A 307 0.59 -13.51 -4.96
CA GLU A 307 -0.13 -13.29 -6.22
C GLU A 307 0.80 -13.30 -7.44
N LYS A 308 1.97 -12.64 -7.34
CA LYS A 308 2.89 -12.44 -8.47
C LYS A 308 3.68 -13.68 -8.86
N LEU A 309 4.12 -14.48 -7.90
CA LEU A 309 4.96 -15.65 -8.20
C LEU A 309 4.15 -16.76 -8.84
N LYS A 310 4.62 -17.21 -10.00
CA LYS A 310 4.04 -18.35 -10.71
C LYS A 310 4.08 -19.62 -9.88
N SER A 311 5.19 -19.87 -9.18
CA SER A 311 5.34 -21.00 -8.27
C SER A 311 6.56 -20.83 -7.37
N GLY A 312 6.51 -21.45 -6.19
CA GLY A 312 7.61 -21.52 -5.23
C GLY A 312 7.32 -22.54 -4.13
N PRO A 313 8.29 -22.92 -3.30
CA PRO A 313 8.07 -23.80 -2.18
C PRO A 313 7.48 -23.06 -0.98
N ILE A 314 6.59 -23.75 -0.23
CA ILE A 314 6.03 -23.29 1.04
C ILE A 314 6.63 -23.99 2.26
N ALA A 315 7.56 -24.95 2.04
CA ALA A 315 8.28 -25.65 3.10
C ALA A 315 9.72 -25.94 2.66
N PRO A 316 10.70 -26.03 3.60
CA PRO A 316 12.08 -26.35 3.26
C PRO A 316 12.21 -27.66 2.49
N GLY A 317 12.78 -27.61 1.28
CA GLY A 317 12.93 -28.80 0.41
C GLY A 317 11.61 -29.42 -0.04
N GLY A 318 10.48 -28.72 0.16
CA GLY A 318 9.17 -29.12 -0.35
C GLY A 318 9.02 -28.92 -1.85
N PRO A 319 7.95 -29.48 -2.44
CA PRO A 319 7.63 -29.22 -3.83
C PRO A 319 7.20 -27.76 -4.02
N ASN A 320 7.40 -27.22 -5.22
CA ASN A 320 6.82 -25.96 -5.61
C ASN A 320 5.29 -26.08 -5.68
N VAL A 321 4.60 -25.07 -5.16
CA VAL A 321 3.17 -24.85 -5.28
C VAL A 321 2.93 -23.62 -6.13
N ASN A 322 1.74 -23.47 -6.71
CA ASN A 322 1.42 -22.28 -7.48
C ASN A 322 1.04 -21.10 -6.59
N GLY A 323 1.37 -19.88 -7.03
CA GLY A 323 0.81 -18.64 -6.54
C GLY A 323 -0.42 -18.18 -7.32
N GLY A 324 -0.92 -17.00 -6.98
CA GLY A 324 -2.10 -16.41 -7.60
C GLY A 324 -3.40 -17.16 -7.26
N TYR A 325 -4.33 -17.14 -8.21
CA TYR A 325 -5.69 -17.67 -8.03
C TYR A 325 -5.97 -18.90 -8.88
N VAL A 326 -6.92 -19.72 -8.41
CA VAL A 326 -7.39 -20.93 -9.12
C VAL A 326 -8.47 -20.58 -10.13
N ASP A 327 -9.29 -19.58 -9.83
CA ASP A 327 -10.45 -19.19 -10.61
C ASP A 327 -10.75 -17.68 -10.53
N ALA A 328 -11.68 -17.21 -11.35
CA ALA A 328 -12.15 -15.83 -11.41
C ALA A 328 -12.96 -15.38 -10.17
N LEU A 329 -13.25 -16.27 -9.23
CA LEU A 329 -13.91 -15.93 -7.97
C LEU A 329 -12.91 -15.52 -6.89
N GLY A 330 -11.62 -15.47 -7.23
CA GLY A 330 -10.54 -15.13 -6.30
C GLY A 330 -10.28 -16.25 -5.29
N THR A 331 -10.48 -17.52 -5.67
CA THR A 331 -10.05 -18.66 -4.86
C THR A 331 -8.52 -18.71 -4.87
N PRO A 332 -7.83 -18.50 -3.73
CA PRO A 332 -6.36 -18.49 -3.72
C PRO A 332 -5.79 -19.88 -4.02
N ASP A 333 -4.73 -19.94 -4.84
CA ASP A 333 -3.91 -21.15 -4.96
C ASP A 333 -3.00 -21.27 -3.72
N GLN A 334 -2.28 -22.37 -3.58
CA GLN A 334 -1.59 -22.75 -2.33
C GLN A 334 -0.55 -21.70 -1.88
N GLY A 335 0.17 -21.08 -2.80
CA GLY A 335 1.14 -20.02 -2.48
C GLY A 335 0.47 -18.78 -1.90
N LEU A 336 -0.57 -18.28 -2.56
CA LEU A 336 -1.31 -17.12 -2.05
C LEU A 336 -2.05 -17.44 -0.74
N ALA A 337 -2.66 -18.63 -0.63
CA ALA A 337 -3.29 -19.05 0.62
C ALA A 337 -2.30 -19.08 1.80
N PHE A 338 -1.06 -19.54 1.56
CA PHE A 338 0.02 -19.56 2.55
C PHE A 338 0.40 -18.15 3.03
N GLU A 339 0.38 -17.17 2.12
CA GLU A 339 0.66 -15.76 2.46
C GLU A 339 -0.50 -15.08 3.19
N LEU A 340 -1.73 -15.31 2.79
CA LEU A 340 -2.92 -14.81 3.51
C LEU A 340 -2.95 -15.35 4.95
N ASP A 341 -2.66 -16.64 5.15
CA ASP A 341 -2.55 -17.26 6.47
C ASP A 341 -1.41 -16.65 7.31
N PHE A 342 -0.30 -16.30 6.68
CA PHE A 342 0.79 -15.62 7.36
C PHE A 342 0.39 -14.23 7.86
N VAL A 343 -0.26 -13.44 7.01
CA VAL A 343 -0.77 -12.11 7.38
C VAL A 343 -1.75 -12.23 8.55
N ASP A 344 -2.71 -13.15 8.49
CA ASP A 344 -3.68 -13.33 9.58
C ASP A 344 -3.02 -13.73 10.90
N ARG A 345 -2.10 -14.70 10.88
CA ARG A 345 -1.37 -15.15 12.09
C ARG A 345 -0.54 -14.04 12.72
N THR A 346 0.16 -13.26 11.90
CA THR A 346 1.03 -12.18 12.40
C THR A 346 0.21 -10.97 12.85
N LEU A 347 -0.90 -10.67 12.19
CA LEU A 347 -1.89 -9.72 12.67
C LEU A 347 -2.46 -10.13 14.03
N GLY A 348 -2.70 -11.44 14.24
CA GLY A 348 -3.10 -12.00 15.55
C GLY A 348 -2.10 -11.67 16.64
N ARG A 349 -0.80 -11.79 16.37
CA ARG A 349 0.26 -11.40 17.34
C ARG A 349 0.24 -9.91 17.67
N ILE A 350 0.01 -9.06 16.67
CA ILE A 350 -0.10 -7.60 16.85
C ILE A 350 -1.31 -7.26 17.73
N VAL A 351 -2.47 -7.85 17.44
CA VAL A 351 -3.70 -7.65 18.22
C VAL A 351 -3.54 -8.17 19.66
N GLU A 352 -2.87 -9.32 19.83
CA GLU A 352 -2.56 -9.84 21.16
C GLU A 352 -1.65 -8.89 21.94
N GLU A 353 -0.63 -8.32 21.30
CA GLU A 353 0.25 -7.36 21.98
C GLU A 353 -0.47 -6.05 22.33
N LEU A 354 -1.35 -5.54 21.48
CA LEU A 354 -2.23 -4.42 21.83
C LEU A 354 -3.08 -4.72 23.07
N ARG A 355 -3.57 -5.95 23.23
CA ARG A 355 -4.31 -6.38 24.43
C ARG A 355 -3.41 -6.48 25.65
N ASN A 356 -2.22 -7.06 25.52
CA ASN A 356 -1.24 -7.20 26.59
C ASN A 356 -0.83 -5.84 27.18
N GLN A 357 -0.72 -4.82 26.31
CA GLN A 357 -0.39 -3.45 26.70
C GLN A 357 -1.62 -2.62 27.11
N ASN A 358 -2.82 -3.18 27.11
CA ASN A 358 -4.11 -2.48 27.35
C ASN A 358 -4.37 -1.33 26.39
N LEU A 359 -3.96 -1.45 25.14
CA LEU A 359 -4.12 -0.47 24.09
C LEU A 359 -5.24 -0.81 23.10
N TYR A 360 -5.67 -2.08 23.05
CA TYR A 360 -6.64 -2.57 22.06
C TYR A 360 -7.95 -1.75 22.09
N ASP A 361 -8.49 -1.46 23.26
CA ASP A 361 -9.76 -0.72 23.43
C ASP A 361 -9.67 0.78 23.08
N SER A 362 -8.49 1.27 22.74
CA SER A 362 -8.24 2.65 22.34
C SER A 362 -7.47 2.78 21.01
N THR A 363 -7.26 1.68 20.30
CA THR A 363 -6.58 1.67 19.00
C THR A 363 -7.57 1.38 17.88
N LEU A 364 -7.71 2.34 16.96
CA LEU A 364 -8.40 2.15 15.69
C LEU A 364 -7.48 1.40 14.74
N ILE A 365 -7.89 0.24 14.24
CA ILE A 365 -7.13 -0.57 13.29
C ILE A 365 -7.73 -0.37 11.90
N ILE A 366 -6.92 0.06 10.94
CA ILE A 366 -7.30 0.23 9.55
C ILE A 366 -6.42 -0.69 8.71
N ILE A 367 -7.06 -1.57 7.93
CA ILE A 367 -6.39 -2.48 6.99
C ILE A 367 -6.82 -2.09 5.58
N SER A 368 -5.85 -1.79 4.72
CA SER A 368 -6.06 -1.50 3.31
C SER A 368 -4.89 -2.01 2.48
N ALA A 369 -4.86 -1.67 1.20
CA ALA A 369 -3.75 -1.95 0.30
C ALA A 369 -3.39 -0.70 -0.50
N LYS A 370 -2.11 -0.55 -0.87
CA LYS A 370 -1.65 0.50 -1.78
C LYS A 370 -2.24 0.29 -3.17
N HIS A 371 -2.31 -0.96 -3.60
CA HIS A 371 -2.80 -1.43 -4.90
C HIS A 371 -3.37 -2.84 -4.79
N GLY A 372 -4.20 -3.23 -5.75
CA GLY A 372 -4.46 -4.64 -6.07
C GLY A 372 -3.43 -5.15 -7.07
N GLN A 373 -3.70 -6.26 -7.74
CA GLN A 373 -2.84 -6.84 -8.77
C GLN A 373 -3.69 -7.57 -9.84
N SER A 374 -3.28 -7.45 -11.10
CA SER A 374 -3.90 -8.13 -12.24
C SER A 374 -2.98 -9.27 -12.72
N ALA A 375 -3.48 -10.47 -13.04
CA ALA A 375 -4.86 -10.83 -13.18
C ALA A 375 -5.36 -11.70 -12.02
N ILE A 376 -6.56 -11.44 -11.52
CA ILE A 376 -7.27 -12.40 -10.64
C ILE A 376 -7.65 -13.64 -11.45
N GLU A 377 -8.16 -13.49 -12.66
CA GLU A 377 -8.50 -14.61 -13.54
C GLU A 377 -7.27 -15.10 -14.30
N ARG A 378 -6.59 -16.11 -13.75
CA ARG A 378 -5.34 -16.67 -14.30
C ARG A 378 -5.38 -17.01 -15.80
N GLN A 379 -6.55 -17.33 -16.34
CA GLN A 379 -6.70 -17.64 -17.77
C GLN A 379 -6.53 -16.42 -18.67
N LYS A 380 -6.58 -15.21 -18.09
CA LYS A 380 -6.33 -13.94 -18.77
C LYS A 380 -4.86 -13.52 -18.69
N ASP A 381 -4.04 -14.21 -17.90
CA ASP A 381 -2.60 -13.91 -17.80
C ASP A 381 -1.96 -13.96 -19.20
N HIS A 382 -1.44 -12.82 -19.61
CA HIS A 382 -0.78 -12.61 -20.90
C HIS A 382 0.50 -11.77 -20.68
N ASN A 383 1.58 -12.46 -20.38
CA ASN A 383 2.88 -11.83 -20.13
C ASN A 383 3.58 -11.46 -21.44
N ILE A 384 3.82 -10.18 -21.65
CA ILE A 384 4.38 -9.61 -22.91
C ILE A 384 5.88 -9.33 -22.79
N GLY A 385 6.43 -9.17 -21.59
CA GLY A 385 7.82 -8.74 -21.38
C GLY A 385 8.00 -7.22 -21.32
N GLY A 386 8.82 -6.77 -20.37
CA GLY A 386 8.85 -5.40 -19.87
C GLY A 386 9.32 -4.31 -20.82
N SER A 387 10.02 -4.63 -21.93
CA SER A 387 10.60 -3.61 -22.81
C SER A 387 9.82 -3.35 -24.10
N GLN A 388 8.59 -3.87 -24.22
CA GLN A 388 7.86 -3.80 -25.50
C GLN A 388 7.35 -2.40 -25.85
N PRO A 389 6.81 -1.59 -24.93
CA PRO A 389 6.41 -0.22 -25.25
C PRO A 389 7.58 0.64 -25.73
N THR A 390 8.71 0.61 -25.00
CA THR A 390 9.96 1.29 -25.40
C THR A 390 10.43 0.86 -26.77
N THR A 391 10.41 -0.45 -27.06
CA THR A 391 10.84 -1.00 -28.35
C THR A 391 9.98 -0.50 -29.50
N LEU A 392 8.66 -0.40 -29.29
CA LEU A 392 7.73 0.07 -30.31
C LEU A 392 7.87 1.57 -30.55
N LEU A 393 7.96 2.36 -29.49
CA LEU A 393 8.06 3.83 -29.60
C LEU A 393 9.45 4.29 -30.08
N GLY A 394 10.49 3.55 -29.76
CA GLY A 394 11.85 3.85 -30.20
C GLY A 394 12.30 5.26 -29.82
N SER A 395 12.60 6.11 -30.81
CA SER A 395 13.10 7.47 -30.57
C SER A 395 12.02 8.46 -30.07
N TYR A 396 10.75 8.08 -30.03
CA TYR A 396 9.69 8.91 -29.47
C TYR A 396 9.68 8.89 -27.95
N ASP A 397 10.17 7.78 -27.36
CA ASP A 397 10.19 7.56 -25.94
C ASP A 397 11.37 8.24 -25.26
N ALA A 398 11.09 9.10 -24.27
CA ALA A 398 12.10 9.61 -23.35
C ALA A 398 12.25 8.68 -22.15
N PHE A 399 11.12 8.16 -21.68
CA PHE A 399 11.02 7.24 -20.57
C PHE A 399 9.63 6.59 -20.55
N ASP A 400 9.57 5.30 -20.28
CA ASP A 400 8.33 4.60 -19.94
C ASP A 400 8.51 3.72 -18.71
N ILE A 401 7.43 3.53 -17.95
CA ILE A 401 7.31 2.49 -16.93
C ILE A 401 6.08 1.65 -17.27
N SER A 402 6.27 0.34 -17.29
CA SER A 402 5.26 -0.60 -17.76
C SER A 402 5.26 -1.86 -16.91
N ASP A 403 4.13 -2.12 -16.23
CA ASP A 403 3.88 -3.33 -15.44
C ASP A 403 2.57 -4.02 -15.90
N ASP A 404 1.37 -3.54 -15.53
CA ASP A 404 0.08 -3.96 -16.09
C ASP A 404 -0.71 -2.78 -16.69
N GLY A 405 -0.01 -1.79 -17.09
CA GLY A 405 -0.32 -0.58 -17.80
C GLY A 405 0.98 0.06 -18.23
N SER A 406 0.93 1.25 -18.82
CA SER A 406 2.16 1.97 -19.15
C SER A 406 1.97 3.47 -19.00
N LEU A 407 2.94 4.12 -18.37
CA LEU A 407 3.07 5.57 -18.31
C LEU A 407 4.24 5.97 -19.20
N ILE A 408 4.02 6.86 -20.16
CA ILE A 408 4.99 7.20 -21.22
C ILE A 408 5.24 8.70 -21.23
N TRP A 409 6.50 9.10 -21.21
CA TRP A 409 6.96 10.47 -21.41
C TRP A 409 7.72 10.56 -22.72
N LEU A 410 7.28 11.44 -23.62
CA LEU A 410 7.87 11.61 -24.94
C LEU A 410 9.10 12.52 -24.89
N THR A 411 10.03 12.31 -25.82
CA THR A 411 11.21 13.16 -26.02
C THR A 411 10.83 14.58 -26.44
N ASP A 412 9.70 14.73 -27.13
CA ASP A 412 9.12 15.99 -27.58
C ASP A 412 7.59 15.87 -27.57
N GLU A 413 6.90 16.77 -26.88
CA GLU A 413 5.43 16.79 -26.81
C GLU A 413 4.77 16.99 -28.21
N GLU A 414 5.47 17.59 -29.18
CA GLU A 414 4.99 17.72 -30.56
C GLU A 414 4.84 16.35 -31.26
N LEU A 415 5.50 15.31 -30.75
CA LEU A 415 5.41 13.94 -31.28
C LEU A 415 4.16 13.18 -30.81
N LEU A 416 3.35 13.76 -29.90
CA LEU A 416 2.19 13.10 -29.32
C LEU A 416 1.26 12.48 -30.37
N GLY A 417 0.91 13.24 -31.41
CA GLY A 417 0.04 12.74 -32.47
C GLY A 417 0.61 11.55 -33.26
N GLN A 418 1.93 11.52 -33.46
CA GLN A 418 2.62 10.43 -34.14
C GLN A 418 2.72 9.19 -33.25
N ALA A 419 3.05 9.38 -31.96
CA ALA A 419 3.11 8.29 -30.99
C ALA A 419 1.73 7.62 -30.80
N VAL A 420 0.67 8.41 -30.63
CA VAL A 420 -0.70 7.89 -30.54
C VAL A 420 -1.11 7.16 -31.82
N ALA A 421 -0.80 7.71 -33.01
CA ALA A 421 -1.10 7.03 -34.28
C ALA A 421 -0.35 5.69 -34.44
N LEU A 422 0.88 5.58 -33.92
CA LEU A 422 1.64 4.34 -33.90
C LEU A 422 1.03 3.32 -32.92
N LEU A 423 0.71 3.74 -31.70
CA LEU A 423 0.11 2.86 -30.68
C LEU A 423 -1.30 2.37 -31.07
N SER A 424 -2.05 3.18 -31.84
CA SER A 424 -3.40 2.84 -32.35
C SER A 424 -3.38 1.97 -33.61
N GLN A 425 -2.25 1.50 -34.08
CA GLN A 425 -2.20 0.53 -35.17
C GLN A 425 -2.71 -0.83 -34.68
N PRO A 426 -3.52 -1.57 -35.44
CA PRO A 426 -4.04 -2.86 -35.01
C PRO A 426 -2.97 -3.87 -34.57
N ASP A 427 -1.81 -3.85 -35.23
CA ASP A 427 -0.68 -4.70 -34.86
C ASP A 427 -0.06 -4.28 -33.52
N SER A 428 0.02 -2.96 -33.25
CA SER A 428 0.52 -2.42 -31.99
C SER A 428 -0.44 -2.67 -30.83
N GLU A 429 -1.75 -2.41 -31.04
CA GLU A 429 -2.79 -2.69 -30.06
C GLU A 429 -2.81 -4.18 -29.68
N SER A 430 -2.67 -5.05 -30.67
CA SER A 430 -2.60 -6.50 -30.44
C SER A 430 -1.31 -6.92 -29.73
N ALA A 431 -0.17 -6.36 -30.11
CA ALA A 431 1.13 -6.72 -29.55
C ALA A 431 1.29 -6.29 -28.10
N LEU A 432 0.74 -5.15 -27.71
CA LEU A 432 0.80 -4.58 -26.36
C LEU A 432 -0.47 -4.86 -25.55
N GLY A 433 -1.49 -5.49 -26.12
CA GLY A 433 -2.77 -5.72 -25.46
C GLY A 433 -3.50 -4.43 -25.07
N ILE A 434 -3.34 -3.35 -25.83
CA ILE A 434 -3.92 -2.04 -25.51
C ILE A 434 -5.43 -2.11 -25.55
N GLN A 435 -6.08 -1.64 -24.48
CA GLN A 435 -7.52 -1.46 -24.39
C GLN A 435 -7.93 -0.01 -24.62
N GLU A 436 -7.17 0.95 -24.09
CA GLU A 436 -7.46 2.38 -24.17
C GLU A 436 -6.17 3.19 -24.08
N ILE A 437 -6.11 4.30 -24.81
CA ILE A 437 -5.00 5.24 -24.83
C ILE A 437 -5.50 6.58 -24.26
N PHE A 438 -4.98 6.97 -23.11
CA PHE A 438 -5.22 8.30 -22.55
C PHE A 438 -4.10 9.23 -22.98
N ALA A 439 -4.44 10.23 -23.82
CA ALA A 439 -3.50 11.20 -24.34
C ALA A 439 -4.23 12.51 -24.67
N GLY A 440 -3.55 13.65 -24.58
CA GLY A 440 -4.15 14.96 -24.88
C GLY A 440 -5.44 15.21 -24.08
N PRO A 441 -6.60 15.47 -24.74
CA PRO A 441 -7.84 15.77 -24.03
C PRO A 441 -8.33 14.69 -23.08
N SER A 442 -8.22 13.39 -23.43
CA SER A 442 -8.68 12.29 -22.56
C SER A 442 -7.80 12.15 -21.32
N LEU A 443 -6.50 12.37 -21.43
CA LEU A 443 -5.59 12.42 -20.30
C LEU A 443 -5.91 13.62 -19.38
N GLN A 444 -6.14 14.80 -19.99
CA GLN A 444 -6.45 16.03 -19.25
C GLN A 444 -7.78 15.95 -18.51
N GLU A 445 -8.77 15.27 -19.06
CA GLU A 445 -10.09 15.09 -18.41
C GLU A 445 -9.98 14.21 -17.16
N LYS A 446 -9.17 13.17 -17.22
CA LYS A 446 -9.05 12.21 -16.11
C LYS A 446 -8.03 12.63 -15.06
N TRP A 447 -6.96 13.29 -15.46
CA TRP A 447 -5.86 13.73 -14.58
C TRP A 447 -5.52 15.21 -14.78
N ASN A 448 -4.49 15.51 -15.59
CA ASN A 448 -4.11 16.87 -15.97
C ASN A 448 -3.32 16.86 -17.29
N SER A 449 -2.88 18.03 -17.74
CA SER A 449 -2.08 18.17 -18.96
C SER A 449 -0.58 18.16 -18.64
N PRO A 450 0.26 17.40 -19.39
CA PRO A 450 1.72 17.45 -19.30
C PRO A 450 2.29 18.87 -19.42
N GLY A 451 1.75 19.68 -20.31
CA GLY A 451 2.18 21.09 -20.50
C GLY A 451 1.97 21.98 -19.27
N ASN A 452 1.16 21.55 -18.28
CA ASN A 452 0.96 22.26 -17.03
C ASN A 452 1.78 21.69 -15.88
N ASP A 453 2.31 20.47 -16.03
CA ASP A 453 3.03 19.77 -14.96
C ASP A 453 4.13 18.88 -15.54
N PRO A 454 5.42 19.19 -15.27
CA PRO A 454 6.57 18.46 -15.82
C PRO A 454 6.66 16.98 -15.35
N ARG A 455 5.82 16.55 -14.41
CA ARG A 455 5.76 15.19 -13.90
C ARG A 455 4.70 14.32 -14.58
N THR A 456 3.72 14.95 -15.22
CA THR A 456 2.62 14.22 -15.87
C THR A 456 3.13 13.48 -17.10
N PRO A 457 2.80 12.18 -17.28
CA PRO A 457 3.08 11.47 -18.52
C PRO A 457 2.31 12.06 -19.70
N ASP A 458 2.82 11.88 -20.92
CA ASP A 458 2.13 12.30 -22.15
C ASP A 458 1.04 11.32 -22.55
N ILE A 459 1.29 10.03 -22.26
CA ILE A 459 0.38 8.94 -22.61
C ILE A 459 0.29 8.00 -21.42
N ILE A 460 -0.91 7.54 -21.10
CA ILE A 460 -1.16 6.42 -20.21
C ILE A 460 -1.90 5.35 -21.01
N LEU A 461 -1.35 4.14 -21.01
CA LEU A 461 -1.97 2.98 -21.64
C LEU A 461 -2.74 2.17 -20.60
N LYS A 462 -4.02 1.95 -20.86
CA LYS A 462 -4.78 0.89 -20.23
C LYS A 462 -4.69 -0.34 -21.11
N VAL A 463 -4.27 -1.44 -20.54
CA VAL A 463 -4.19 -2.74 -21.24
C VAL A 463 -5.38 -3.62 -20.90
N ASN A 464 -5.59 -4.67 -21.67
CA ASN A 464 -6.61 -5.69 -21.35
C ASN A 464 -6.26 -6.34 -20.01
N THR A 465 -7.27 -6.62 -19.19
CA THR A 465 -7.09 -7.31 -17.90
C THR A 465 -6.27 -8.58 -18.08
N GLY A 466 -5.19 -8.70 -17.33
CA GLY A 466 -4.27 -9.83 -17.37
C GLY A 466 -3.06 -9.65 -18.27
N VAL A 467 -2.99 -8.58 -19.06
CA VAL A 467 -1.75 -8.22 -19.76
C VAL A 467 -0.78 -7.65 -18.74
N ILE A 468 0.43 -8.24 -18.68
CA ILE A 468 1.52 -7.77 -17.84
C ILE A 468 2.83 -7.66 -18.64
N PHE A 469 3.62 -6.65 -18.33
CA PHE A 469 4.95 -6.39 -18.92
C PHE A 469 6.03 -6.86 -17.94
N ALA A 470 6.22 -8.17 -17.80
CA ALA A 470 7.06 -8.74 -16.75
C ALA A 470 7.91 -9.92 -17.23
N GLY A 471 8.83 -10.38 -16.37
CA GLY A 471 9.57 -11.61 -16.57
C GLY A 471 8.66 -12.85 -16.46
N SER A 472 9.08 -13.96 -17.08
CA SER A 472 8.26 -15.20 -17.19
C SER A 472 7.98 -15.93 -15.86
N SER A 473 8.60 -15.52 -14.77
CA SER A 473 8.35 -16.05 -13.42
C SER A 473 7.14 -15.43 -12.73
N LYS A 474 6.62 -14.30 -13.26
CA LYS A 474 5.47 -13.57 -12.74
C LYS A 474 4.20 -13.91 -13.53
N ILE A 475 3.07 -13.89 -12.84
CA ILE A 475 1.71 -14.13 -13.37
C ILE A 475 0.73 -13.01 -13.02
N ALA A 476 1.17 -12.01 -12.30
CA ALA A 476 0.42 -10.79 -11.98
C ALA A 476 1.38 -9.63 -11.77
N GLU A 477 0.91 -8.42 -12.02
CA GLU A 477 1.58 -7.17 -11.73
C GLU A 477 0.55 -6.11 -11.27
N HIS A 478 1.05 -4.95 -10.88
CA HIS A 478 0.26 -3.78 -10.51
C HIS A 478 0.75 -2.55 -11.29
N GLY A 479 0.09 -1.42 -11.11
CA GLY A 479 0.47 -0.14 -11.73
C GLY A 479 -0.48 0.29 -12.81
N GLY A 480 -1.46 -0.55 -13.14
CA GLY A 480 -2.51 -0.28 -14.10
C GLY A 480 -3.70 0.51 -13.55
N ILE A 481 -4.79 0.43 -14.27
CA ILE A 481 -6.06 1.08 -13.95
C ILE A 481 -7.26 0.14 -14.19
N ASN A 482 -7.01 -1.15 -14.26
CA ASN A 482 -8.04 -2.17 -14.35
C ASN A 482 -8.74 -2.38 -13.01
N GLU A 483 -9.91 -2.98 -13.01
CA GLU A 483 -10.67 -3.26 -11.80
C GLU A 483 -9.88 -4.15 -10.83
N ASP A 484 -9.11 -5.12 -11.34
CA ASP A 484 -8.26 -6.00 -10.53
C ASP A 484 -7.17 -5.20 -9.79
N ASP A 485 -6.65 -4.13 -10.40
CA ASP A 485 -5.61 -3.29 -9.79
C ASP A 485 -6.16 -2.34 -8.74
N ILE A 486 -7.36 -1.79 -8.97
CA ILE A 486 -7.85 -0.66 -8.19
C ILE A 486 -8.78 -1.04 -7.05
N HIS A 487 -9.45 -2.22 -7.08
CA HIS A 487 -10.39 -2.64 -6.03
C HIS A 487 -9.68 -3.28 -4.84
N THR A 488 -9.24 -2.45 -3.92
CA THR A 488 -8.48 -2.86 -2.73
C THR A 488 -9.36 -3.10 -1.51
N ALA A 489 -8.87 -3.93 -0.59
CA ALA A 489 -9.50 -4.11 0.71
C ALA A 489 -9.50 -2.81 1.51
N LEU A 490 -10.59 -2.58 2.27
CA LEU A 490 -10.65 -1.55 3.30
C LEU A 490 -11.52 -2.03 4.46
N LEU A 491 -10.87 -2.28 5.59
CA LEU A 491 -11.51 -2.65 6.87
C LEU A 491 -11.09 -1.64 7.94
N VAL A 492 -12.08 -1.05 8.62
CA VAL A 492 -11.86 -0.17 9.77
C VAL A 492 -12.45 -0.86 10.99
N SER A 493 -11.63 -1.26 11.94
CA SER A 493 -12.03 -2.03 13.13
C SER A 493 -11.71 -1.28 14.43
N PHE A 494 -12.68 -1.32 15.32
CA PHE A 494 -12.57 -0.78 16.69
C PHE A 494 -13.50 -1.59 17.61
N PRO A 495 -13.12 -1.92 18.85
CA PRO A 495 -13.89 -2.85 19.71
C PRO A 495 -15.36 -2.49 19.91
N ASP A 496 -15.70 -1.20 19.90
CA ASP A 496 -17.07 -0.73 20.09
C ASP A 496 -17.89 -0.64 18.78
N LEU A 497 -17.26 -0.85 17.62
CA LEU A 497 -17.97 -0.88 16.34
C LEU A 497 -18.77 -2.17 16.20
N GLY A 498 -20.00 -2.05 15.68
CA GLY A 498 -20.75 -3.18 15.18
C GLY A 498 -20.22 -3.62 13.80
N GLN A 499 -20.58 -4.84 13.41
CA GLN A 499 -20.27 -5.34 12.06
C GLN A 499 -21.12 -4.61 11.01
N LYS A 500 -20.47 -4.02 10.00
CA LYS A 500 -21.15 -3.36 8.88
C LYS A 500 -20.40 -3.55 7.57
N THR A 501 -21.14 -3.95 6.53
CA THR A 501 -20.63 -3.96 5.15
C THR A 501 -21.16 -2.71 4.43
N VAL A 502 -20.23 -1.88 3.95
CA VAL A 502 -20.52 -0.65 3.22
C VAL A 502 -20.22 -0.88 1.75
N LYS A 503 -21.25 -0.72 0.89
CA LYS A 503 -21.17 -0.92 -0.57
C LYS A 503 -21.10 0.39 -1.34
N THR A 504 -21.22 1.52 -0.67
CA THR A 504 -21.03 2.83 -1.27
C THR A 504 -19.59 2.94 -1.78
N PRO A 505 -19.36 3.45 -3.01
CA PRO A 505 -18.01 3.69 -3.51
C PRO A 505 -17.21 4.55 -2.53
N THR A 506 -16.01 4.10 -2.23
CA THR A 506 -15.03 4.80 -1.39
C THR A 506 -13.67 4.77 -2.07
N SER A 507 -12.76 5.59 -1.58
CA SER A 507 -11.37 5.58 -2.03
C SER A 507 -10.39 5.66 -0.86
N ASN A 508 -9.19 5.18 -1.08
CA ASN A 508 -8.08 5.29 -0.14
C ASN A 508 -7.82 6.74 0.30
N GLN A 509 -8.15 7.73 -0.54
CA GLN A 509 -8.05 9.16 -0.22
C GLN A 509 -8.87 9.58 1.01
N GLN A 510 -9.94 8.82 1.33
CA GLN A 510 -10.80 9.10 2.50
C GLN A 510 -10.19 8.61 3.81
N VAL A 511 -9.18 7.75 3.75
CA VAL A 511 -8.53 7.16 4.94
C VAL A 511 -7.84 8.22 5.79
N PRO A 512 -6.94 9.09 5.29
CA PRO A 512 -6.24 10.05 6.14
C PRO A 512 -7.19 11.12 6.70
N ALA A 513 -8.23 11.52 5.97
CA ALA A 513 -9.27 12.39 6.48
C ALA A 513 -10.01 11.75 7.68
N SER A 514 -10.28 10.44 7.58
CA SER A 514 -10.93 9.65 8.64
C SER A 514 -10.01 9.44 9.84
N ILE A 515 -8.72 9.24 9.63
CA ILE A 515 -7.70 9.17 10.70
C ILE A 515 -7.65 10.50 11.46
N ALA A 516 -7.55 11.62 10.75
CA ALA A 516 -7.54 12.95 11.38
C ALA A 516 -8.80 13.13 12.25
N LYS A 517 -9.99 12.90 11.72
CA LYS A 517 -11.25 13.00 12.46
C LYS A 517 -11.30 12.04 13.66
N ALA A 518 -10.87 10.80 13.50
CA ALA A 518 -10.85 9.82 14.61
C ALA A 518 -9.95 10.26 15.77
N LEU A 519 -8.88 10.99 15.48
CA LEU A 519 -7.97 11.58 16.48
C LEU A 519 -8.44 12.96 16.98
N GLY A 520 -9.62 13.44 16.57
CA GLY A 520 -10.15 14.76 16.95
C GLY A 520 -9.44 15.93 16.26
N ILE A 521 -8.79 15.68 15.14
CA ILE A 521 -8.06 16.66 14.32
C ILE A 521 -8.96 17.07 13.14
N ASP A 522 -8.97 18.35 12.77
CA ASP A 522 -9.67 18.82 11.58
C ASP A 522 -9.04 18.22 10.30
N PRO A 523 -9.79 17.44 9.51
CA PRO A 523 -9.30 16.85 8.27
C PRO A 523 -8.78 17.87 7.25
N ASN A 524 -9.25 19.12 7.29
CA ASN A 524 -8.79 20.19 6.40
C ASN A 524 -7.36 20.68 6.69
N GLN A 525 -6.70 20.18 7.75
CA GLN A 525 -5.28 20.37 7.94
C GLN A 525 -4.44 19.56 6.94
N LEU A 526 -5.05 18.55 6.29
CA LEU A 526 -4.48 17.85 5.14
C LEU A 526 -4.72 18.69 3.88
N GLU A 527 -3.62 19.14 3.25
CA GLU A 527 -3.68 20.03 2.08
C GLU A 527 -4.40 19.41 0.89
N ALA A 528 -4.14 18.11 0.63
CA ALA A 528 -4.80 17.38 -0.44
C ALA A 528 -6.30 17.18 -0.17
N VAL A 529 -6.67 16.81 1.06
CA VAL A 529 -8.06 16.66 1.49
C VAL A 529 -8.85 17.96 1.28
N LYS A 530 -8.25 19.08 1.68
CA LYS A 530 -8.85 20.40 1.45
C LYS A 530 -8.95 20.77 -0.02
N LYS A 531 -7.91 20.50 -0.81
CA LYS A 531 -7.83 20.86 -2.24
C LYS A 531 -8.80 20.05 -3.10
N GLU A 532 -8.89 18.74 -2.83
CA GLU A 532 -9.74 17.81 -3.58
C GLU A 532 -11.12 17.60 -2.93
N GLN A 533 -11.40 18.28 -1.81
CA GLN A 533 -12.68 18.21 -1.07
C GLN A 533 -13.02 16.77 -0.64
N ILE A 534 -12.02 16.04 -0.16
CA ILE A 534 -12.18 14.65 0.26
C ILE A 534 -12.96 14.58 1.58
N HIS A 535 -14.00 13.76 1.60
CA HIS A 535 -14.79 13.49 2.79
C HIS A 535 -14.24 12.30 3.58
N VAL A 536 -14.58 12.20 4.86
CA VAL A 536 -14.30 11.01 5.67
C VAL A 536 -15.07 9.80 5.14
N LEU A 537 -14.67 8.61 5.54
CA LEU A 537 -15.35 7.36 5.19
C LEU A 537 -16.82 7.39 5.63
N PRO A 538 -17.76 7.00 4.73
CA PRO A 538 -19.18 7.07 5.00
C PRO A 538 -19.58 6.14 6.16
N PHE A 539 -20.54 6.59 6.93
CA PHE A 539 -21.14 5.90 8.09
C PHE A 539 -20.21 5.70 9.30
N LEU A 540 -18.91 5.94 9.20
CA LEU A 540 -17.97 5.68 10.29
C LEU A 540 -18.22 6.58 11.50
N PHE A 541 -18.62 7.83 11.29
CA PHE A 541 -18.86 8.83 12.34
C PHE A 541 -20.35 9.17 12.49
N GLY A 542 -20.74 9.78 13.61
CA GLY A 542 -22.09 10.31 13.84
C GLY A 542 -22.40 11.58 13.04
N ASP A 543 -23.69 11.87 12.83
CA ASP A 543 -24.15 13.04 12.06
C ASP A 543 -23.87 14.38 12.76
N SER A 544 -23.39 14.34 14.00
CA SER A 544 -23.12 15.53 14.85
C SER A 544 -21.63 15.87 14.98
N ASP A 545 -20.77 15.13 14.28
CA ASP A 545 -19.33 15.31 14.37
C ASP A 545 -18.74 15.92 13.11
#